data_53ac9324117e1520ff4873180f54bcd7
#
_entry.id   53ac9324117e1520ff4873180f54bcd7
#
_cell.length_a   1.000
_cell.length_b   1.000
_cell.length_c   1.000
_cell.angle_alpha   90.00
_cell.angle_beta   90.00
_cell.angle_gamma   90.00
#
_symmetry.space_group_name_H-M   'P 1'
#
loop_
_entity.id
_entity.type
_entity.pdbx_description
1 polymer ?
#
loop_
_entity_poly.entity_id
_entity_poly.type
_entity_poly.pdbx_seq_one_letter_code
_entity_poly.pdbx_strand_id
1 'polypeptide(L)'
;MAATIPVAIIGAGPYGLATAAHLRAAGVGVHVFGEAMAFWERQMPAGMLLRSYWDASHIADPNHDLTLDAYEAASHTAVPRPVPLERFVAYGQWFGQQVAPDLDQRQIARVEPETDGFRLMTADGASIRAGRVVVATGIAPFACRPPPFAGIAPALASHTAECGDFRVFAGRHVAVIGGGQSALESAALLHEAGADVEVIVRAAEIHWLRYGSGSQLHAALHSDRNPVKPLLFPASDIGPPGLNYLVDKPALFTKIPTRAIRGRAARRAIRPAGSGWLRPRLRDVPITMGTAVIAAKAGCGDRLRLALSDGTIRTVDHALLATGYAVDVARYPFLAPELLRGLDRIAGYPRLHAGFESSVPGLHFLGAPAAESFGPLMRFVAGTGYAARGLAHAVKFGVRGSGFEVRRTGSAPPELVSPNRELRTP
;
A
#
# COMPACT_ATOMS: atom_id res chain seq x y z
N MET A 1 13.63 29.96 -19.13
CA MET A 1 13.66 28.53 -18.74
C MET A 1 12.61 28.33 -17.66
N ALA A 2 11.74 27.33 -17.75
CA ALA A 2 10.79 27.02 -16.68
C ALA A 2 11.58 26.68 -15.39
N ALA A 3 11.15 27.20 -14.24
CA ALA A 3 11.81 26.95 -12.96
C ALA A 3 11.75 25.44 -12.64
N THR A 4 12.88 24.87 -12.25
CA THR A 4 12.94 23.47 -11.82
C THR A 4 12.43 23.34 -10.40
N ILE A 5 11.46 22.48 -10.16
CA ILE A 5 10.93 22.14 -8.84
C ILE A 5 12.01 21.33 -8.10
N PRO A 6 12.41 21.70 -6.88
CA PRO A 6 13.41 20.90 -6.13
C PRO A 6 12.92 19.46 -5.87
N VAL A 7 11.68 19.29 -5.40
CA VAL A 7 11.07 17.97 -5.15
C VAL A 7 9.63 17.96 -5.65
N ALA A 8 9.32 17.02 -6.56
CA ALA A 8 7.96 16.70 -7.00
C ALA A 8 7.46 15.45 -6.28
N ILE A 9 6.33 15.53 -5.58
CA ILE A 9 5.66 14.39 -4.95
C ILE A 9 4.48 13.98 -5.82
N ILE A 10 4.45 12.73 -6.26
CA ILE A 10 3.34 12.17 -7.03
C ILE A 10 2.48 11.33 -6.09
N GLY A 11 1.27 11.82 -5.82
CA GLY A 11 0.29 11.23 -4.91
C GLY A 11 0.12 12.00 -3.61
N ALA A 12 -1.11 12.44 -3.36
CA ALA A 12 -1.53 13.23 -2.19
C ALA A 12 -2.31 12.37 -1.16
N GLY A 13 -1.91 11.12 -1.00
CA GLY A 13 -2.35 10.27 0.11
C GLY A 13 -1.50 10.49 1.37
N PRO A 14 -1.71 9.69 2.44
CA PRO A 14 -1.04 9.87 3.73
C PRO A 14 0.49 10.00 3.64
N TYR A 15 1.14 9.19 2.81
CA TYR A 15 2.60 9.27 2.62
C TYR A 15 3.06 10.54 1.91
N GLY A 16 2.34 10.96 0.85
CA GLY A 16 2.68 12.17 0.11
C GLY A 16 2.48 13.42 0.96
N LEU A 17 1.36 13.51 1.66
CA LEU A 17 1.02 14.65 2.53
C LEU A 17 1.99 14.76 3.72
N ALA A 18 2.27 13.65 4.42
CA ALA A 18 3.26 13.65 5.51
C ALA A 18 4.65 14.08 5.01
N THR A 19 5.04 13.63 3.81
CA THR A 19 6.33 13.99 3.21
C THR A 19 6.38 15.46 2.85
N ALA A 20 5.31 16.02 2.30
CA ALA A 20 5.22 17.46 2.02
C ALA A 20 5.38 18.28 3.30
N ALA A 21 4.69 17.90 4.39
CA ALA A 21 4.80 18.56 5.68
C ALA A 21 6.25 18.59 6.19
N HIS A 22 6.94 17.45 6.18
CA HIS A 22 8.31 17.35 6.70
C HIS A 22 9.33 18.06 5.81
N LEU A 23 9.21 17.99 4.48
CA LEU A 23 10.11 18.70 3.56
C LEU A 23 9.94 20.21 3.67
N ARG A 24 8.72 20.73 3.74
CA ARG A 24 8.43 22.15 3.93
C ARG A 24 8.98 22.67 5.26
N ALA A 25 8.76 21.93 6.34
CA ALA A 25 9.36 22.26 7.63
C ALA A 25 10.90 22.24 7.62
N ALA A 26 11.51 21.44 6.75
CA ALA A 26 12.95 21.42 6.53
C ALA A 26 13.46 22.57 5.62
N GLY A 27 12.56 23.43 5.09
CA GLY A 27 12.89 24.52 4.17
C GLY A 27 13.12 24.08 2.72
N VAL A 28 12.65 22.89 2.34
CA VAL A 28 12.78 22.37 0.98
C VAL A 28 11.55 22.72 0.14
N GLY A 29 11.77 23.26 -1.06
CA GLY A 29 10.70 23.54 -2.02
C GLY A 29 10.06 22.24 -2.53
N VAL A 30 8.74 22.13 -2.38
CA VAL A 30 7.97 20.93 -2.72
C VAL A 30 6.75 21.31 -3.54
N HIS A 31 6.48 20.51 -4.57
CA HIS A 31 5.23 20.55 -5.32
C HIS A 31 4.56 19.18 -5.26
N VAL A 32 3.29 19.12 -4.88
CA VAL A 32 2.54 17.87 -4.70
C VAL A 32 1.51 17.74 -5.82
N PHE A 33 1.50 16.58 -6.48
CA PHE A 33 0.59 16.28 -7.60
C PHE A 33 -0.42 15.20 -7.21
N GLY A 34 -1.67 15.37 -7.64
CA GLY A 34 -2.78 14.45 -7.45
C GLY A 34 -3.81 14.97 -6.46
N GLU A 35 -4.94 14.31 -6.37
CA GLU A 35 -6.03 14.70 -5.47
C GLU A 35 -5.82 14.15 -4.05
N ALA A 36 -6.12 14.97 -3.04
CA ALA A 36 -5.97 14.58 -1.65
C ALA A 36 -6.86 13.38 -1.31
N MET A 37 -6.25 12.30 -0.80
CA MET A 37 -6.92 11.06 -0.36
C MET A 37 -7.69 10.28 -1.44
N ALA A 38 -7.52 10.57 -2.74
CA ALA A 38 -8.30 9.98 -3.84
C ALA A 38 -8.35 8.44 -3.84
N PHE A 39 -7.26 7.75 -3.50
CA PHE A 39 -7.26 6.29 -3.38
C PHE A 39 -8.23 5.79 -2.29
N TRP A 40 -8.23 6.43 -1.12
CA TRP A 40 -9.09 6.08 -0.01
C TRP A 40 -10.57 6.38 -0.31
N GLU A 41 -10.82 7.51 -0.95
CA GLU A 41 -12.16 7.95 -1.31
C GLU A 41 -12.82 7.09 -2.40
N ARG A 42 -12.06 6.73 -3.44
CA ARG A 42 -12.63 6.10 -4.66
C ARG A 42 -12.46 4.59 -4.73
N GLN A 43 -11.46 4.03 -4.03
CA GLN A 43 -11.06 2.63 -4.20
C GLN A 43 -11.23 1.79 -2.94
N MET A 44 -11.61 2.40 -1.84
CA MET A 44 -12.01 1.69 -0.64
C MET A 44 -13.53 1.64 -0.57
N PRO A 45 -14.12 0.53 -0.09
CA PRO A 45 -15.58 0.41 -0.04
C PRO A 45 -16.20 1.37 0.97
N ALA A 46 -17.29 2.04 0.56
CA ALA A 46 -18.08 2.88 1.43
C ALA A 46 -18.56 2.11 2.68
N GLY A 47 -18.53 2.73 3.84
CA GLY A 47 -18.85 2.10 5.12
C GLY A 47 -17.73 1.25 5.72
N MET A 48 -16.53 1.18 5.09
CA MET A 48 -15.36 0.53 5.67
C MET A 48 -14.91 1.22 6.96
N LEU A 49 -14.39 0.43 7.90
CA LEU A 49 -13.77 0.92 9.12
C LEU A 49 -12.27 0.64 9.13
N LEU A 50 -11.47 1.61 9.56
CA LEU A 50 -10.03 1.39 9.69
C LEU A 50 -9.75 0.34 10.76
N ARG A 51 -8.90 -0.62 10.40
CA ARG A 51 -8.47 -1.67 11.33
C ARG A 51 -7.41 -1.19 12.33
N SER A 52 -6.68 -0.12 12.00
CA SER A 52 -5.62 0.44 12.83
C SER A 52 -6.19 1.06 14.12
N TYR A 53 -5.40 1.01 15.18
CA TYR A 53 -5.70 1.78 16.38
C TYR A 53 -5.66 3.27 16.11
N TRP A 54 -6.25 4.07 17.00
CA TRP A 54 -6.33 5.51 16.88
C TRP A 54 -4.99 6.17 16.60
N ASP A 55 -4.00 5.94 17.49
CA ASP A 55 -2.65 6.50 17.36
C ASP A 55 -1.92 6.08 16.08
N ALA A 56 -2.23 4.89 15.56
CA ALA A 56 -1.68 4.35 14.33
C ALA A 56 -2.36 4.88 13.05
N SER A 57 -3.44 5.65 13.20
CA SER A 57 -4.22 6.21 12.11
C SER A 57 -3.90 7.67 11.83
N HIS A 58 -3.03 8.30 12.64
CA HIS A 58 -2.57 9.67 12.41
C HIS A 58 -1.65 9.75 11.20
N ILE A 59 -1.87 10.72 10.32
CA ILE A 59 -0.90 11.13 9.30
C ILE A 59 0.17 11.95 10.03
N ALA A 60 1.44 11.62 9.81
CA ALA A 60 2.50 12.27 10.57
C ALA A 60 2.84 13.66 10.03
N ASP A 61 2.94 14.61 10.92
CA ASP A 61 3.52 15.94 10.72
C ASP A 61 4.73 16.14 11.65
N PRO A 62 5.59 17.15 11.40
CA PRO A 62 6.83 17.35 12.16
C PRO A 62 6.64 17.54 13.66
N ASN A 63 5.56 18.23 14.05
CA ASN A 63 5.32 18.68 15.42
C ASN A 63 4.23 17.90 16.15
N HIS A 64 3.54 16.96 15.48
CA HIS A 64 2.35 16.27 15.96
C HIS A 64 1.14 17.20 16.24
N ASP A 65 1.03 18.28 15.49
CA ASP A 65 -0.05 19.28 15.63
C ASP A 65 -1.29 18.90 14.82
N LEU A 66 -1.15 18.08 13.76
CA LEU A 66 -2.19 17.73 12.81
C LEU A 66 -2.70 16.29 13.00
N THR A 67 -2.99 15.92 14.23
CA THR A 67 -3.50 14.59 14.61
C THR A 67 -5.00 14.46 14.33
N LEU A 68 -5.55 13.23 14.45
CA LEU A 68 -7.00 13.02 14.46
C LEU A 68 -7.69 13.77 15.61
N ASP A 69 -7.04 13.89 16.77
CA ASP A 69 -7.57 14.66 17.92
C ASP A 69 -7.65 16.16 17.57
N ALA A 70 -6.63 16.70 16.90
CA ALA A 70 -6.66 18.07 16.42
C ALA A 70 -7.73 18.28 15.36
N TYR A 71 -7.97 17.29 14.49
CA TYR A 71 -9.07 17.32 13.52
C TYR A 71 -10.45 17.29 14.20
N GLU A 72 -10.66 16.43 15.23
CA GLU A 72 -11.88 16.43 16.03
C GLU A 72 -12.15 17.81 16.64
N ALA A 73 -11.12 18.42 17.23
CA ALA A 73 -11.24 19.77 17.81
C ALA A 73 -11.56 20.82 16.75
N ALA A 74 -10.88 20.81 15.60
CA ALA A 74 -11.07 21.80 14.54
C ALA A 74 -12.41 21.67 13.81
N SER A 75 -12.90 20.43 13.64
CA SER A 75 -14.18 20.16 12.94
C SER A 75 -15.39 20.19 13.87
N HIS A 76 -15.20 20.30 15.18
CA HIS A 76 -16.23 20.15 16.21
C HIS A 76 -17.06 18.87 16.06
N THR A 77 -16.44 17.79 15.54
CA THR A 77 -17.14 16.53 15.23
C THR A 77 -16.33 15.35 15.77
N ALA A 78 -16.94 14.59 16.69
CA ALA A 78 -16.32 13.38 17.20
C ALA A 78 -16.16 12.32 16.09
N VAL A 79 -15.01 11.66 16.07
CA VAL A 79 -14.70 10.56 15.13
C VAL A 79 -14.91 9.23 15.86
N PRO A 80 -15.84 8.38 15.39
CA PRO A 80 -16.06 7.06 15.99
C PRO A 80 -14.81 6.17 15.96
N ARG A 81 -14.75 5.20 16.87
CA ARG A 81 -13.67 4.20 16.97
C ARG A 81 -14.25 2.79 16.89
N PRO A 82 -13.88 1.99 15.85
CA PRO A 82 -12.89 2.21 14.79
C PRO A 82 -13.24 3.39 13.89
N VAL A 83 -12.21 4.04 13.31
CA VAL A 83 -12.35 5.23 12.47
C VAL A 83 -13.07 4.87 11.17
N PRO A 84 -14.22 5.49 10.83
CA PRO A 84 -14.87 5.28 9.55
C PRO A 84 -14.03 5.85 8.39
N LEU A 85 -14.11 5.19 7.23
CA LEU A 85 -13.40 5.61 6.02
C LEU A 85 -13.65 7.08 5.69
N GLU A 86 -14.91 7.50 5.70
CA GLU A 86 -15.32 8.85 5.34
C GLU A 86 -14.70 9.91 6.28
N ARG A 87 -14.57 9.56 7.57
CA ARG A 87 -13.90 10.41 8.55
C ARG A 87 -12.40 10.48 8.34
N PHE A 88 -11.79 9.35 7.98
CA PHE A 88 -10.36 9.32 7.65
C PHE A 88 -10.05 10.09 6.37
N VAL A 89 -10.90 10.01 5.36
CA VAL A 89 -10.78 10.80 4.12
C VAL A 89 -10.88 12.29 4.44
N ALA A 90 -11.91 12.70 5.18
CA ALA A 90 -12.11 14.10 5.57
C ALA A 90 -10.94 14.63 6.42
N TYR A 91 -10.43 13.83 7.36
CA TYR A 91 -9.21 14.15 8.11
C TYR A 91 -8.00 14.36 7.19
N GLY A 92 -7.77 13.45 6.23
CA GLY A 92 -6.64 13.57 5.31
C GLY A 92 -6.78 14.76 4.35
N GLN A 93 -7.99 15.11 3.94
CA GLN A 93 -8.27 16.32 3.15
C GLN A 93 -8.00 17.60 3.97
N TRP A 94 -8.48 17.65 5.23
CA TRP A 94 -8.16 18.73 6.17
C TRP A 94 -6.65 18.86 6.40
N PHE A 95 -5.96 17.74 6.65
CA PHE A 95 -4.50 17.71 6.78
C PHE A 95 -3.83 18.28 5.51
N GLY A 96 -4.29 17.87 4.33
CA GLY A 96 -3.80 18.35 3.04
C GLY A 96 -3.90 19.86 2.87
N GLN A 97 -5.03 20.45 3.30
CA GLN A 97 -5.23 21.89 3.26
C GLN A 97 -4.21 22.66 4.14
N GLN A 98 -3.80 22.08 5.27
CA GLN A 98 -2.81 22.70 6.15
C GLN A 98 -1.38 22.61 5.59
N VAL A 99 -1.01 21.48 4.99
CA VAL A 99 0.40 21.21 4.61
C VAL A 99 0.69 21.44 3.12
N ALA A 100 -0.31 21.41 2.26
CA ALA A 100 -0.19 21.56 0.82
C ALA A 100 -1.38 22.36 0.23
N PRO A 101 -1.57 23.63 0.63
CA PRO A 101 -2.69 24.46 0.12
C PRO A 101 -2.59 24.74 -1.38
N ASP A 102 -1.40 24.60 -1.95
CA ASP A 102 -1.05 24.74 -3.37
C ASP A 102 -1.01 23.39 -4.11
N LEU A 103 -1.74 22.37 -3.60
CA LEU A 103 -1.82 21.04 -4.21
C LEU A 103 -2.26 21.13 -5.67
N ASP A 104 -1.46 20.56 -6.56
CA ASP A 104 -1.78 20.48 -7.98
C ASP A 104 -2.57 19.18 -8.26
N GLN A 105 -3.85 19.33 -8.56
CA GLN A 105 -4.74 18.17 -8.79
C GLN A 105 -4.48 17.44 -10.10
N ARG A 106 -3.59 17.95 -10.96
CA ARG A 106 -3.27 17.28 -12.22
C ARG A 106 -2.59 15.95 -11.99
N GLN A 107 -2.97 14.97 -12.80
CA GLN A 107 -2.34 13.65 -12.79
C GLN A 107 -1.03 13.69 -13.62
N ILE A 108 0.01 13.08 -13.07
CA ILE A 108 1.23 12.83 -13.81
C ILE A 108 1.03 11.60 -14.69
N ALA A 109 1.07 11.81 -15.98
CA ALA A 109 0.92 10.75 -17.00
C ALA A 109 2.25 10.08 -17.34
N ARG A 110 3.39 10.81 -17.18
CA ARG A 110 4.70 10.26 -17.49
C ARG A 110 5.82 10.96 -16.70
N VAL A 111 6.80 10.16 -16.27
CA VAL A 111 8.05 10.61 -15.66
C VAL A 111 9.20 10.04 -16.47
N GLU A 112 10.07 10.91 -16.95
CA GLU A 112 11.24 10.58 -17.75
C GLU A 112 12.51 11.09 -17.07
N PRO A 113 13.65 10.39 -17.22
CA PRO A 113 14.92 10.91 -16.74
C PRO A 113 15.41 12.05 -17.65
N GLU A 114 16.02 13.07 -17.05
CA GLU A 114 16.80 14.10 -17.72
C GLU A 114 18.23 14.14 -17.13
N THR A 115 19.13 14.92 -17.74
CA THR A 115 20.54 15.03 -17.34
C THR A 115 20.68 15.44 -15.87
N ASP A 116 19.83 16.39 -15.40
CA ASP A 116 19.87 16.96 -14.07
C ASP A 116 18.54 16.79 -13.31
N GLY A 117 17.94 15.63 -13.41
CA GLY A 117 16.68 15.32 -12.72
C GLY A 117 15.66 14.59 -13.58
N PHE A 118 14.43 15.09 -13.58
CA PHE A 118 13.30 14.43 -14.22
C PHE A 118 12.40 15.42 -14.95
N ARG A 119 11.83 14.95 -16.06
CA ARG A 119 10.69 15.59 -16.72
C ARG A 119 9.42 14.85 -16.35
N LEU A 120 8.45 15.60 -15.84
CA LEU A 120 7.10 15.14 -15.54
C LEU A 120 6.15 15.69 -16.61
N MET A 121 5.35 14.83 -17.19
CA MET A 121 4.28 15.21 -18.12
C MET A 121 2.95 14.97 -17.42
N THR A 122 2.12 15.99 -17.35
CA THR A 122 0.77 15.90 -16.82
C THR A 122 -0.20 15.35 -17.86
N ALA A 123 -1.36 14.85 -17.44
CA ALA A 123 -2.36 14.27 -18.35
C ALA A 123 -2.93 15.30 -19.36
N ASP A 124 -2.89 16.60 -19.04
CA ASP A 124 -3.27 17.71 -19.92
C ASP A 124 -2.14 18.16 -20.87
N GLY A 125 -0.98 17.47 -20.84
CA GLY A 125 0.15 17.70 -21.75
C GLY A 125 1.16 18.74 -21.27
N ALA A 126 1.01 19.34 -20.08
CA ALA A 126 2.02 20.25 -19.57
C ALA A 126 3.30 19.50 -19.18
N SER A 127 4.46 20.15 -19.34
CA SER A 127 5.78 19.61 -19.00
C SER A 127 6.39 20.39 -17.85
N ILE A 128 6.85 19.66 -16.82
CA ILE A 128 7.40 20.21 -15.58
C ILE A 128 8.73 19.54 -15.32
N ARG A 129 9.74 20.31 -14.87
CA ARG A 129 11.05 19.76 -14.47
C ARG A 129 11.15 19.67 -12.96
N ALA A 130 11.71 18.57 -12.47
CA ALA A 130 11.98 18.37 -11.04
C ALA A 130 13.37 17.78 -10.82
N GLY A 131 14.07 18.27 -9.79
CA GLY A 131 15.36 17.71 -9.39
C GLY A 131 15.23 16.34 -8.74
N ARG A 132 14.13 16.10 -8.04
CA ARG A 132 13.79 14.82 -7.39
C ARG A 132 12.33 14.49 -7.58
N VAL A 133 12.04 13.18 -7.65
CA VAL A 133 10.66 12.64 -7.73
C VAL A 133 10.42 11.68 -6.58
N VAL A 134 9.31 11.88 -5.86
CA VAL A 134 8.85 11.01 -4.79
C VAL A 134 7.54 10.34 -5.23
N VAL A 135 7.57 9.01 -5.40
CA VAL A 135 6.40 8.21 -5.77
C VAL A 135 5.68 7.77 -4.52
N ALA A 136 4.48 8.33 -4.29
CA ALA A 136 3.60 8.05 -3.15
C ALA A 136 2.15 7.72 -3.60
N THR A 137 2.00 7.12 -4.79
CA THR A 137 0.72 6.90 -5.49
C THR A 137 -0.12 5.74 -4.96
N GLY A 138 0.28 5.13 -3.84
CA GLY A 138 -0.49 4.05 -3.21
C GLY A 138 -0.33 2.69 -3.89
N ILE A 139 -1.33 1.81 -3.73
CA ILE A 139 -1.25 0.38 -4.05
C ILE A 139 -2.20 -0.08 -5.16
N ALA A 140 -3.03 0.78 -5.69
CA ALA A 140 -4.04 0.43 -6.69
C ALA A 140 -3.49 -0.42 -7.86
N PRO A 141 -2.37 -0.05 -8.52
CA PRO A 141 -1.83 -0.83 -9.63
C PRO A 141 -1.38 -2.23 -9.24
N PHE A 142 -1.25 -2.53 -7.95
CA PHE A 142 -0.75 -3.80 -7.44
C PHE A 142 -1.85 -4.80 -7.07
N ALA A 143 -3.13 -4.49 -7.35
CA ALA A 143 -4.24 -5.40 -7.14
C ALA A 143 -3.93 -6.78 -7.75
N CYS A 144 -4.08 -7.83 -6.95
CA CYS A 144 -3.74 -9.19 -7.35
C CYS A 144 -4.97 -9.89 -7.92
N ARG A 145 -4.95 -10.17 -9.22
CA ARG A 145 -5.95 -10.99 -9.88
C ARG A 145 -5.39 -12.41 -10.06
N PRO A 146 -5.91 -13.42 -9.34
CA PRO A 146 -5.42 -14.80 -9.43
C PRO A 146 -5.59 -15.39 -10.83
N PRO A 147 -4.72 -16.35 -11.24
CA PRO A 147 -4.77 -16.97 -12.58
C PRO A 147 -6.13 -17.51 -13.02
N PRO A 148 -6.95 -18.15 -12.16
CA PRO A 148 -8.29 -18.60 -12.56
C PRO A 148 -9.20 -17.49 -13.08
N PHE A 149 -8.97 -16.24 -12.68
CA PHE A 149 -9.76 -15.08 -13.09
C PHE A 149 -9.10 -14.27 -14.23
N ALA A 150 -7.97 -14.74 -14.77
CA ALA A 150 -7.36 -14.09 -15.93
C ALA A 150 -8.33 -14.16 -17.12
N GLY A 151 -8.57 -13.01 -17.78
CA GLY A 151 -9.50 -12.93 -18.90
C GLY A 151 -11.00 -12.93 -18.58
N ILE A 152 -11.38 -13.06 -17.30
CA ILE A 152 -12.79 -12.88 -16.90
C ILE A 152 -13.12 -11.38 -16.94
N ALA A 153 -14.25 -11.07 -17.59
CA ALA A 153 -14.71 -9.69 -17.76
C ALA A 153 -14.92 -8.98 -16.39
N PRO A 154 -14.65 -7.69 -16.28
CA PRO A 154 -14.85 -6.92 -15.04
C PRO A 154 -16.29 -6.99 -14.50
N ALA A 155 -17.27 -7.12 -15.37
CA ALA A 155 -18.68 -7.29 -14.98
C ALA A 155 -18.94 -8.58 -14.19
N LEU A 156 -18.12 -9.64 -14.39
CA LEU A 156 -18.25 -10.95 -13.72
C LEU A 156 -17.25 -11.14 -12.57
N ALA A 157 -16.11 -10.44 -12.60
CA ALA A 157 -15.13 -10.49 -11.53
C ALA A 157 -14.36 -9.18 -11.43
N SER A 158 -14.30 -8.59 -10.24
CA SER A 158 -13.54 -7.37 -9.96
C SER A 158 -12.73 -7.51 -8.68
N HIS A 159 -11.64 -6.74 -8.57
CA HIS A 159 -10.91 -6.62 -7.31
C HIS A 159 -11.64 -5.64 -6.37
N THR A 160 -11.49 -5.82 -5.05
CA THR A 160 -12.11 -4.92 -4.05
C THR A 160 -11.74 -3.44 -4.23
N ALA A 161 -10.58 -3.15 -4.82
CA ALA A 161 -10.15 -1.77 -5.15
C ALA A 161 -10.80 -1.20 -6.43
N GLU A 162 -11.59 -1.99 -7.14
CA GLU A 162 -12.28 -1.58 -8.37
C GLU A 162 -13.76 -1.26 -8.13
N CYS A 163 -14.25 -1.44 -6.89
CA CYS A 163 -15.64 -1.19 -6.52
C CYS A 163 -15.73 -0.47 -5.18
N GLY A 164 -16.07 0.80 -5.21
CA GLY A 164 -16.24 1.64 -4.01
C GLY A 164 -17.64 1.58 -3.39
N ASP A 165 -18.65 1.14 -4.12
CA ASP A 165 -20.06 1.07 -3.66
C ASP A 165 -20.63 -0.33 -3.87
N PHE A 166 -20.85 -1.05 -2.79
CA PHE A 166 -21.39 -2.41 -2.86
C PHE A 166 -22.92 -2.49 -3.02
N ARG A 167 -23.65 -1.36 -2.95
CA ARG A 167 -25.09 -1.34 -3.22
C ARG A 167 -25.45 -1.76 -4.65
N VAL A 168 -24.50 -1.66 -5.58
CA VAL A 168 -24.67 -2.15 -6.97
C VAL A 168 -24.85 -3.68 -7.07
N PHE A 169 -24.57 -4.39 -5.99
CA PHE A 169 -24.73 -5.85 -5.89
C PHE A 169 -25.99 -6.29 -5.14
N ALA A 170 -26.87 -5.36 -4.72
CA ALA A 170 -28.12 -5.70 -4.06
C ALA A 170 -28.94 -6.72 -4.88
N GLY A 171 -29.41 -7.79 -4.23
CA GLY A 171 -30.14 -8.90 -4.87
C GLY A 171 -29.30 -9.83 -5.75
N ARG A 172 -27.98 -9.62 -5.86
CA ARG A 172 -27.07 -10.48 -6.63
C ARG A 172 -26.38 -11.52 -5.74
N HIS A 173 -26.07 -12.69 -6.32
CA HIS A 173 -25.26 -13.68 -5.65
C HIS A 173 -23.78 -13.41 -5.89
N VAL A 174 -23.02 -13.09 -4.84
CA VAL A 174 -21.62 -12.64 -4.89
C VAL A 174 -20.71 -13.59 -4.12
N ALA A 175 -19.71 -14.17 -4.80
CA ALA A 175 -18.63 -14.89 -4.13
C ALA A 175 -17.47 -13.97 -3.80
N VAL A 176 -17.12 -13.79 -2.52
CA VAL A 176 -15.95 -13.05 -2.07
C VAL A 176 -14.77 -14.01 -1.94
N ILE A 177 -13.69 -13.76 -2.68
CA ILE A 177 -12.53 -14.63 -2.74
C ILE A 177 -11.40 -14.08 -1.86
N GLY A 178 -11.18 -14.70 -0.69
CA GLY A 178 -10.14 -14.29 0.25
C GLY A 178 -10.53 -14.54 1.71
N GLY A 179 -9.57 -14.44 2.64
CA GLY A 179 -9.78 -14.66 4.07
C GLY A 179 -9.11 -13.62 4.97
N GLY A 180 -8.74 -12.47 4.41
CA GLY A 180 -8.19 -11.33 5.15
C GLY A 180 -9.24 -10.26 5.48
N GLN A 181 -8.81 -9.16 6.13
CA GLN A 181 -9.69 -8.04 6.50
C GLN A 181 -10.56 -7.59 5.34
N SER A 182 -9.96 -7.32 4.16
CA SER A 182 -10.70 -6.84 2.99
C SER A 182 -11.81 -7.80 2.56
N ALA A 183 -11.56 -9.13 2.60
CA ALA A 183 -12.57 -10.12 2.24
C ALA A 183 -13.74 -10.13 3.22
N LEU A 184 -13.44 -10.19 4.50
CA LEU A 184 -14.45 -10.31 5.55
C LEU A 184 -15.28 -9.03 5.70
N GLU A 185 -14.63 -7.89 5.58
CA GLU A 185 -15.31 -6.60 5.63
C GLU A 185 -16.17 -6.35 4.39
N SER A 186 -15.64 -6.67 3.19
CA SER A 186 -16.43 -6.59 1.97
C SER A 186 -17.63 -7.52 2.00
N ALA A 187 -17.49 -8.74 2.55
CA ALA A 187 -18.61 -9.68 2.68
C ALA A 187 -19.70 -9.15 3.62
N ALA A 188 -19.29 -8.53 4.76
CA ALA A 188 -20.24 -7.90 5.68
C ALA A 188 -20.98 -6.73 5.02
N LEU A 189 -20.25 -5.84 4.34
CA LEU A 189 -20.83 -4.69 3.65
C LEU A 189 -21.74 -5.08 2.48
N LEU A 190 -21.40 -6.13 1.71
CA LEU A 190 -22.23 -6.68 0.65
C LEU A 190 -23.54 -7.27 1.21
N HIS A 191 -23.43 -8.05 2.29
CA HIS A 191 -24.60 -8.62 2.97
C HIS A 191 -25.54 -7.52 3.50
N GLU A 192 -24.98 -6.51 4.15
CA GLU A 192 -25.72 -5.33 4.65
C GLU A 192 -26.34 -4.52 3.52
N ALA A 193 -25.73 -4.53 2.33
CA ALA A 193 -26.28 -3.91 1.11
C ALA A 193 -27.37 -4.77 0.43
N GLY A 194 -27.69 -5.95 0.95
CA GLY A 194 -28.73 -6.82 0.41
C GLY A 194 -28.27 -7.79 -0.69
N ALA A 195 -26.97 -8.06 -0.82
CA ALA A 195 -26.46 -9.12 -1.68
C ALA A 195 -26.57 -10.49 -0.98
N ASP A 196 -26.74 -11.56 -1.77
CA ASP A 196 -26.55 -12.94 -1.33
C ASP A 196 -25.04 -13.26 -1.43
N VAL A 197 -24.37 -13.49 -0.29
CA VAL A 197 -22.92 -13.51 -0.20
C VAL A 197 -22.39 -14.84 0.30
N GLU A 198 -21.40 -15.42 -0.39
CA GLU A 198 -20.56 -16.51 0.11
C GLU A 198 -19.10 -16.07 0.13
N VAL A 199 -18.34 -16.42 1.20
CA VAL A 199 -16.89 -16.19 1.27
C VAL A 199 -16.15 -17.50 1.01
N ILE A 200 -15.21 -17.52 0.06
CA ILE A 200 -14.36 -18.67 -0.27
C ILE A 200 -12.94 -18.41 0.19
N VAL A 201 -12.46 -19.20 1.16
CA VAL A 201 -11.19 -19.04 1.83
C VAL A 201 -10.29 -20.23 1.58
N ARG A 202 -9.14 -20.01 0.93
CA ARG A 202 -8.13 -21.05 0.66
C ARG A 202 -7.52 -21.63 1.93
N ALA A 203 -7.37 -20.83 2.98
CA ALA A 203 -6.81 -21.27 4.25
C ALA A 203 -7.82 -22.17 5.00
N ALA A 204 -7.32 -23.16 5.75
CA ALA A 204 -8.16 -24.04 6.56
C ALA A 204 -8.87 -23.31 7.72
N GLU A 205 -8.37 -22.15 8.11
CA GLU A 205 -8.95 -21.31 9.16
C GLU A 205 -8.77 -19.83 8.86
N ILE A 206 -9.68 -19.00 9.39
CA ILE A 206 -9.56 -17.56 9.41
C ILE A 206 -8.85 -17.16 10.69
N HIS A 207 -7.76 -16.41 10.53
CA HIS A 207 -7.11 -15.81 11.67
C HIS A 207 -7.84 -14.53 12.11
N TRP A 208 -8.30 -14.52 13.37
CA TRP A 208 -8.99 -13.38 13.94
C TRP A 208 -8.07 -12.59 14.87
N LEU A 209 -8.03 -11.29 14.68
CA LEU A 209 -7.37 -10.39 15.62
C LEU A 209 -8.25 -10.20 16.85
N ARG A 210 -7.63 -10.09 18.01
CA ARG A 210 -8.35 -9.91 19.30
C ARG A 210 -8.96 -8.52 19.46
N TYR A 211 -8.55 -7.55 18.64
CA TYR A 211 -9.09 -6.19 18.67
C TYR A 211 -10.62 -6.21 18.45
N GLY A 212 -11.36 -5.63 19.39
CA GLY A 212 -12.82 -5.65 19.38
C GLY A 212 -13.46 -7.00 19.73
N SER A 213 -12.71 -7.97 20.25
CA SER A 213 -13.23 -9.31 20.60
C SER A 213 -14.03 -9.38 21.89
N GLY A 214 -14.43 -8.25 22.49
CA GLY A 214 -15.27 -8.21 23.70
C GLY A 214 -14.56 -8.60 25.02
N SER A 215 -13.27 -8.92 24.99
CA SER A 215 -12.50 -9.13 26.22
C SER A 215 -12.30 -7.79 26.93
N GLN A 216 -12.97 -7.61 28.09
CA GLN A 216 -12.85 -6.40 28.91
C GLN A 216 -11.39 -6.12 29.29
N LEU A 217 -10.61 -7.15 29.58
CA LEU A 217 -9.18 -7.02 29.88
C LEU A 217 -8.39 -6.48 28.69
N HIS A 218 -8.62 -7.00 27.48
CA HIS A 218 -7.95 -6.53 26.28
C HIS A 218 -8.33 -5.08 25.97
N ALA A 219 -9.62 -4.74 26.08
CA ALA A 219 -10.10 -3.37 25.90
C ALA A 219 -9.48 -2.42 26.96
N ALA A 220 -9.38 -2.84 28.22
CA ALA A 220 -8.75 -2.05 29.29
C ALA A 220 -7.24 -1.84 29.05
N LEU A 221 -6.52 -2.88 28.61
CA LEU A 221 -5.08 -2.80 28.32
C LEU A 221 -4.77 -1.89 27.12
N HIS A 222 -5.65 -1.85 26.12
CA HIS A 222 -5.51 -1.00 24.92
C HIS A 222 -6.23 0.33 25.03
N SER A 223 -6.85 0.62 26.17
CA SER A 223 -7.50 1.90 26.43
C SER A 223 -6.48 3.05 26.39
N ASP A 224 -6.83 4.14 25.75
CA ASP A 224 -6.02 5.38 25.74
C ASP A 224 -5.85 5.98 27.15
N ARG A 225 -6.72 5.57 28.10
CA ARG A 225 -6.62 5.92 29.53
C ARG A 225 -5.61 5.05 30.31
N ASN A 226 -5.07 4.00 29.70
CA ASN A 226 -4.10 3.12 30.36
C ASN A 226 -2.67 3.71 30.24
N PRO A 227 -2.06 4.21 31.34
CA PRO A 227 -0.75 4.84 31.30
C PRO A 227 0.38 3.84 30.95
N VAL A 228 0.14 2.54 31.08
CA VAL A 228 1.11 1.47 30.76
C VAL A 228 0.98 1.00 29.31
N LYS A 229 -0.05 1.44 28.56
CA LYS A 229 -0.27 1.05 27.15
C LYS A 229 0.99 1.24 26.28
N PRO A 230 1.69 2.40 26.31
CA PRO A 230 2.88 2.60 25.46
C PRO A 230 4.05 1.66 25.81
N LEU A 231 4.08 1.15 27.05
CA LEU A 231 5.10 0.20 27.49
C LEU A 231 4.76 -1.23 27.07
N LEU A 232 3.47 -1.57 26.99
CA LEU A 232 2.99 -2.91 26.65
C LEU A 232 2.80 -3.13 25.14
N PHE A 233 2.48 -2.06 24.40
CA PHE A 233 2.18 -2.13 22.98
C PHE A 233 2.84 -0.96 22.23
N PRO A 234 3.52 -1.21 21.10
CA PRO A 234 4.00 -0.15 20.23
C PRO A 234 2.81 0.57 19.59
N ALA A 235 2.99 1.82 19.17
CA ALA A 235 1.92 2.64 18.61
C ALA A 235 1.24 2.00 17.39
N SER A 236 2.01 1.32 16.53
CA SER A 236 1.47 0.65 15.34
C SER A 236 0.78 -0.68 15.65
N ASP A 237 1.23 -1.39 16.68
CA ASP A 237 0.81 -2.75 17.10
C ASP A 237 0.62 -3.74 15.93
N ILE A 238 1.51 -3.68 14.95
CA ILE A 238 1.48 -4.52 13.75
C ILE A 238 2.22 -5.83 14.00
N GLY A 239 1.50 -6.93 14.01
CA GLY A 239 2.06 -8.27 14.19
C GLY A 239 1.81 -8.86 15.58
N PRO A 240 2.29 -10.08 15.82
CA PRO A 240 2.14 -10.72 17.13
C PRO A 240 3.04 -10.07 18.19
N PRO A 241 2.70 -10.23 19.49
CA PRO A 241 3.51 -9.70 20.60
C PRO A 241 5.00 -10.03 20.47
N GLY A 242 5.84 -9.05 20.76
CA GLY A 242 7.30 -9.12 20.60
C GLY A 242 7.77 -8.75 19.18
N LEU A 243 7.19 -9.32 18.15
CA LEU A 243 7.49 -8.95 16.75
C LEU A 243 6.95 -7.55 16.41
N ASN A 244 5.81 -7.14 17.01
CA ASN A 244 5.22 -5.82 16.82
C ASN A 244 6.19 -4.68 17.20
N TYR A 245 6.99 -4.83 18.26
CA TYR A 245 8.03 -3.84 18.62
C TYR A 245 9.12 -3.71 17.56
N LEU A 246 9.52 -4.84 16.97
CA LEU A 246 10.53 -4.84 15.92
C LEU A 246 10.00 -4.22 14.62
N VAL A 247 8.73 -4.50 14.29
CA VAL A 247 8.04 -3.94 13.12
C VAL A 247 7.85 -2.43 13.26
N ASP A 248 7.55 -1.95 14.47
CA ASP A 248 7.37 -0.53 14.76
C ASP A 248 8.65 0.30 14.61
N LYS A 249 9.80 -0.37 14.59
CA LYS A 249 11.14 0.24 14.48
C LYS A 249 11.85 -0.22 13.20
N PRO A 250 11.56 0.35 12.02
CA PRO A 250 12.17 -0.07 10.75
C PRO A 250 13.70 -0.10 10.78
N ALA A 251 14.34 0.84 11.50
CA ALA A 251 15.80 0.86 11.65
C ALA A 251 16.35 -0.40 12.34
N LEU A 252 15.58 -1.05 13.22
CA LEU A 252 15.95 -2.32 13.84
C LEU A 252 15.55 -3.50 12.94
N PHE A 253 14.37 -3.42 12.32
CA PHE A 253 13.90 -4.45 11.40
C PHE A 253 14.87 -4.68 10.24
N THR A 254 15.46 -3.64 9.69
CA THR A 254 16.45 -3.73 8.61
C THR A 254 17.75 -4.40 9.02
N LYS A 255 18.08 -4.43 10.32
CA LYS A 255 19.27 -5.10 10.87
C LYS A 255 19.13 -6.62 11.01
N ILE A 256 17.94 -7.19 10.75
CA ILE A 256 17.76 -8.65 10.71
C ILE A 256 18.70 -9.21 9.63
N PRO A 257 19.63 -10.15 9.99
CA PRO A 257 20.81 -10.45 9.18
C PRO A 257 20.49 -11.01 7.79
N THR A 258 19.49 -11.88 7.68
CA THR A 258 19.17 -12.53 6.42
C THR A 258 17.82 -12.11 5.87
N ARG A 259 17.77 -11.92 4.55
CA ARG A 259 16.52 -11.60 3.84
C ARG A 259 15.45 -12.66 4.07
N ALA A 260 15.85 -13.94 4.16
CA ALA A 260 14.89 -15.03 4.40
C ALA A 260 14.21 -14.90 5.76
N ILE A 261 14.95 -14.60 6.83
CA ILE A 261 14.41 -14.39 8.19
C ILE A 261 13.53 -13.13 8.21
N ARG A 262 14.04 -12.03 7.65
CA ARG A 262 13.31 -10.77 7.52
C ARG A 262 11.99 -10.96 6.77
N GLY A 263 12.00 -11.68 5.66
CA GLY A 263 10.80 -12.00 4.89
C GLY A 263 9.80 -12.89 5.65
N ARG A 264 10.29 -13.86 6.46
CA ARG A 264 9.40 -14.66 7.33
C ARG A 264 8.77 -13.80 8.42
N ALA A 265 9.54 -12.95 9.07
CA ALA A 265 9.05 -12.00 10.08
C ALA A 265 8.00 -11.05 9.49
N ALA A 266 8.28 -10.46 8.31
CA ALA A 266 7.34 -9.61 7.60
C ALA A 266 6.02 -10.34 7.29
N ARG A 267 6.08 -11.54 6.68
CA ARG A 267 4.89 -12.33 6.38
C ARG A 267 4.11 -12.71 7.64
N ARG A 268 4.79 -13.02 8.74
CA ARG A 268 4.14 -13.32 10.02
C ARG A 268 3.42 -12.10 10.60
N ALA A 269 4.01 -10.90 10.46
CA ALA A 269 3.45 -9.66 10.97
C ALA A 269 2.19 -9.22 10.20
N ILE A 270 2.15 -9.43 8.88
CA ILE A 270 1.06 -8.97 8.01
C ILE A 270 0.22 -10.11 7.44
N ARG A 271 0.18 -11.27 8.11
CA ARG A 271 -0.64 -12.38 7.62
C ARG A 271 -2.12 -11.97 7.49
N PRO A 272 -2.85 -12.53 6.51
CA PRO A 272 -4.28 -12.26 6.38
C PRO A 272 -5.01 -12.55 7.70
N ALA A 273 -5.81 -11.60 8.17
CA ALA A 273 -6.55 -11.70 9.41
C ALA A 273 -7.78 -10.81 9.37
N GLY A 274 -8.85 -11.20 10.03
CA GLY A 274 -10.05 -10.41 10.25
C GLY A 274 -10.06 -9.74 11.62
N SER A 275 -10.60 -8.55 11.73
CA SER A 275 -10.88 -7.91 13.00
C SER A 275 -12.02 -8.60 13.72
N GLY A 276 -11.91 -8.78 15.05
CA GLY A 276 -12.92 -9.49 15.85
C GLY A 276 -14.32 -8.87 15.80
N TRP A 277 -14.40 -7.55 15.58
CA TRP A 277 -15.67 -6.83 15.46
C TRP A 277 -16.47 -7.15 14.16
N LEU A 278 -15.85 -7.83 13.17
CA LEU A 278 -16.57 -8.32 11.99
C LEU A 278 -17.37 -9.59 12.25
N ARG A 279 -17.03 -10.37 13.28
CA ARG A 279 -17.72 -11.65 13.56
C ARG A 279 -19.24 -11.55 13.67
N PRO A 280 -19.79 -10.58 14.43
CA PRO A 280 -21.25 -10.43 14.51
C PRO A 280 -21.89 -10.08 13.17
N ARG A 281 -21.20 -9.27 12.33
CA ARG A 281 -21.69 -8.83 11.01
C ARG A 281 -21.69 -9.97 9.96
N LEU A 282 -20.91 -11.02 10.20
CA LEU A 282 -20.77 -12.19 9.31
C LEU A 282 -21.53 -13.42 9.80
N ARG A 283 -22.40 -13.30 10.81
CA ARG A 283 -23.09 -14.45 11.42
C ARG A 283 -23.89 -15.24 10.39
N ASP A 284 -24.56 -14.53 9.47
CA ASP A 284 -25.46 -15.11 8.48
C ASP A 284 -24.81 -15.24 7.09
N VAL A 285 -23.50 -14.99 6.99
CA VAL A 285 -22.73 -15.11 5.74
C VAL A 285 -22.03 -16.46 5.70
N PRO A 286 -22.34 -17.34 4.73
CA PRO A 286 -21.66 -18.62 4.53
C PRO A 286 -20.15 -18.41 4.25
N ILE A 287 -19.29 -19.17 4.95
CA ILE A 287 -17.85 -19.12 4.78
C ILE A 287 -17.31 -20.53 4.51
N THR A 288 -16.89 -20.79 3.27
CA THR A 288 -16.26 -22.04 2.85
C THR A 288 -14.74 -21.93 3.03
N MET A 289 -14.19 -22.68 3.98
CA MET A 289 -12.74 -22.69 4.31
C MET A 289 -12.02 -23.90 3.72
N GLY A 290 -10.69 -23.82 3.61
CA GLY A 290 -9.85 -24.91 3.08
C GLY A 290 -9.99 -25.14 1.58
N THR A 291 -10.65 -24.24 0.87
CA THR A 291 -11.07 -24.44 -0.53
C THR A 291 -10.61 -23.28 -1.41
N ALA A 292 -10.00 -23.59 -2.53
CA ALA A 292 -9.53 -22.61 -3.51
C ALA A 292 -10.35 -22.66 -4.80
N VAL A 293 -10.54 -21.51 -5.45
CA VAL A 293 -11.01 -21.47 -6.84
C VAL A 293 -9.87 -21.92 -7.75
N ILE A 294 -10.08 -22.99 -8.50
CA ILE A 294 -9.10 -23.56 -9.44
C ILE A 294 -9.38 -23.19 -10.89
N ALA A 295 -10.63 -22.89 -11.22
CA ALA A 295 -11.02 -22.36 -12.52
C ALA A 295 -12.25 -21.45 -12.39
N ALA A 296 -12.31 -20.43 -13.25
CA ALA A 296 -13.46 -19.56 -13.41
C ALA A 296 -13.79 -19.43 -14.90
N LYS A 297 -15.07 -19.55 -15.26
CA LYS A 297 -15.54 -19.45 -16.65
C LYS A 297 -16.87 -18.72 -16.70
N ALA A 298 -17.03 -17.82 -17.66
CA ALA A 298 -18.34 -17.25 -17.98
C ALA A 298 -19.30 -18.39 -18.36
N GLY A 299 -20.48 -18.41 -17.77
CA GLY A 299 -21.56 -19.36 -18.03
C GLY A 299 -22.67 -18.73 -18.88
N CYS A 300 -23.80 -19.42 -18.99
CA CYS A 300 -24.98 -18.87 -19.64
C CYS A 300 -25.64 -17.80 -18.76
N GLY A 301 -26.20 -16.75 -19.39
CA GLY A 301 -26.97 -15.72 -18.69
C GLY A 301 -26.12 -14.79 -17.80
N ASP A 302 -24.97 -14.37 -18.29
CA ASP A 302 -24.05 -13.44 -17.58
C ASP A 302 -23.68 -13.88 -16.15
N ARG A 303 -23.63 -15.20 -15.91
CA ARG A 303 -23.20 -15.76 -14.64
C ARG A 303 -21.79 -16.35 -14.72
N LEU A 304 -21.11 -16.37 -13.59
CA LEU A 304 -19.77 -16.92 -13.46
C LEU A 304 -19.82 -18.30 -12.80
N ARG A 305 -19.21 -19.30 -13.43
CA ARG A 305 -19.02 -20.63 -12.85
C ARG A 305 -17.62 -20.74 -12.26
N LEU A 306 -17.55 -21.08 -10.98
CA LEU A 306 -16.32 -21.27 -10.21
C LEU A 306 -16.17 -22.77 -9.91
N ALA A 307 -15.11 -23.40 -10.39
CA ALA A 307 -14.71 -24.74 -9.96
C ALA A 307 -13.80 -24.62 -8.74
N LEU A 308 -14.13 -25.37 -7.69
CA LEU A 308 -13.42 -25.34 -6.42
C LEU A 308 -12.52 -26.56 -6.25
N SER A 309 -11.49 -26.45 -5.41
CA SER A 309 -10.49 -27.50 -5.18
C SER A 309 -11.06 -28.75 -4.47
N ASP A 310 -12.24 -28.65 -3.86
CA ASP A 310 -12.97 -29.76 -3.27
C ASP A 310 -13.85 -30.52 -4.28
N GLY A 311 -13.80 -30.17 -5.56
CA GLY A 311 -14.59 -30.73 -6.65
C GLY A 311 -15.97 -30.10 -6.83
N THR A 312 -16.40 -29.20 -5.96
CA THR A 312 -17.71 -28.54 -6.07
C THR A 312 -17.66 -27.37 -7.08
N ILE A 313 -18.84 -26.98 -7.55
CA ILE A 313 -19.03 -25.87 -8.48
C ILE A 313 -19.96 -24.86 -7.82
N ARG A 314 -19.60 -23.58 -7.96
CA ARG A 314 -20.47 -22.44 -7.62
C ARG A 314 -20.88 -21.70 -8.89
N THR A 315 -22.10 -21.23 -8.94
CA THR A 315 -22.58 -20.36 -10.02
C THR A 315 -23.07 -19.06 -9.38
N VAL A 316 -22.36 -17.97 -9.63
CA VAL A 316 -22.58 -16.67 -9.01
C VAL A 316 -22.76 -15.59 -10.07
N ASP A 317 -23.33 -14.46 -9.69
CA ASP A 317 -23.47 -13.31 -10.58
C ASP A 317 -22.16 -12.50 -10.62
N HIS A 318 -21.37 -12.55 -9.55
CA HIS A 318 -20.09 -11.83 -9.50
C HIS A 318 -19.09 -12.49 -8.53
N ALA A 319 -17.80 -12.43 -8.84
CA ALA A 319 -16.73 -12.77 -7.92
C ALA A 319 -15.98 -11.50 -7.50
N LEU A 320 -16.02 -11.16 -6.20
CA LEU A 320 -15.26 -10.06 -5.65
C LEU A 320 -13.90 -10.56 -5.13
N LEU A 321 -12.82 -10.14 -5.78
CA LEU A 321 -11.47 -10.60 -5.50
C LEU A 321 -10.84 -9.77 -4.37
N ALA A 322 -10.92 -10.28 -3.15
CA ALA A 322 -10.25 -9.73 -1.97
C ALA A 322 -8.89 -10.40 -1.74
N THR A 323 -8.14 -10.54 -2.81
CA THR A 323 -6.90 -11.34 -2.93
C THR A 323 -5.64 -10.56 -2.63
N GLY A 324 -5.80 -9.30 -2.20
CA GLY A 324 -4.71 -8.42 -1.77
C GLY A 324 -3.90 -7.84 -2.92
N TYR A 325 -2.66 -7.42 -2.60
CA TYR A 325 -1.82 -6.65 -3.50
C TYR A 325 -0.43 -7.25 -3.58
N ALA A 326 0.08 -7.38 -4.81
CA ALA A 326 1.44 -7.82 -5.10
C ALA A 326 2.23 -6.64 -5.69
N VAL A 327 3.13 -6.07 -4.88
CA VAL A 327 3.90 -4.89 -5.29
C VAL A 327 4.82 -5.25 -6.46
N ASP A 328 4.66 -4.51 -7.56
CA ASP A 328 5.57 -4.49 -8.69
C ASP A 328 5.58 -3.07 -9.27
N VAL A 329 6.65 -2.31 -9.03
CA VAL A 329 6.75 -0.92 -9.48
C VAL A 329 6.77 -0.77 -10.99
N ALA A 330 7.02 -1.85 -11.75
CA ALA A 330 6.87 -1.84 -13.20
C ALA A 330 5.40 -1.65 -13.66
N ARG A 331 4.44 -1.88 -12.75
CA ARG A 331 3.01 -1.66 -13.01
C ARG A 331 2.57 -0.21 -12.82
N TYR A 332 3.43 0.70 -12.40
CA TYR A 332 3.13 2.13 -12.42
C TYR A 332 3.18 2.64 -13.86
N PRO A 333 2.05 3.04 -14.46
CA PRO A 333 1.97 3.34 -15.89
C PRO A 333 2.72 4.62 -16.28
N PHE A 334 2.95 5.50 -15.30
CA PHE A 334 3.62 6.78 -15.51
C PHE A 334 5.15 6.71 -15.49
N LEU A 335 5.76 5.60 -15.05
CA LEU A 335 7.22 5.45 -15.07
C LEU A 335 7.69 5.05 -16.47
N ALA A 336 8.53 5.88 -17.08
CA ALA A 336 9.10 5.59 -18.38
C ALA A 336 9.94 4.30 -18.38
N PRO A 337 9.98 3.55 -19.50
CA PRO A 337 10.76 2.31 -19.61
C PRO A 337 12.25 2.49 -19.27
N GLU A 338 12.81 3.67 -19.52
CA GLU A 338 14.19 4.05 -19.20
C GLU A 338 14.43 4.02 -17.68
N LEU A 339 13.51 4.60 -16.90
CA LEU A 339 13.56 4.56 -15.44
C LEU A 339 13.43 3.13 -14.93
N LEU A 340 12.50 2.34 -15.50
CA LEU A 340 12.29 0.95 -15.09
C LEU A 340 13.50 0.06 -15.39
N ARG A 341 14.27 0.34 -16.45
CA ARG A 341 15.55 -0.36 -16.74
C ARG A 341 16.65 -0.01 -15.75
N GLY A 342 16.68 1.24 -15.27
CA GLY A 342 17.65 1.70 -14.26
C GLY A 342 17.30 1.30 -12.82
N LEU A 343 16.10 0.77 -12.57
CA LEU A 343 15.67 0.38 -11.24
C LEU A 343 16.14 -1.03 -10.86
N ASP A 344 16.99 -1.14 -9.84
CA ASP A 344 17.23 -2.41 -9.16
C ASP A 344 15.95 -2.85 -8.44
N ARG A 345 15.45 -4.04 -8.79
CA ARG A 345 14.21 -4.59 -8.26
C ARG A 345 14.41 -5.97 -7.66
N ILE A 346 13.71 -6.26 -6.59
CA ILE A 346 13.69 -7.56 -5.93
C ILE A 346 12.23 -8.01 -5.79
N ALA A 347 11.82 -9.03 -6.55
CA ALA A 347 10.45 -9.54 -6.57
C ALA A 347 9.41 -8.41 -6.80
N GLY A 348 9.68 -7.51 -7.74
CA GLY A 348 8.83 -6.36 -8.07
C GLY A 348 9.03 -5.11 -7.19
N TYR A 349 9.63 -5.24 -6.02
CA TYR A 349 9.94 -4.09 -5.15
C TYR A 349 11.21 -3.36 -5.62
N PRO A 350 11.26 -2.04 -5.53
CA PRO A 350 12.49 -1.30 -5.76
C PRO A 350 13.45 -1.56 -4.58
N ARG A 351 14.73 -1.71 -4.87
CA ARG A 351 15.77 -1.70 -3.86
C ARG A 351 16.01 -0.26 -3.42
N LEU A 352 15.77 0.03 -2.15
CA LEU A 352 15.84 1.38 -1.62
C LEU A 352 16.99 1.52 -0.61
N HIS A 353 17.64 2.68 -0.66
CA HIS A 353 18.68 3.13 0.23
C HIS A 353 18.17 4.16 1.24
N ALA A 354 19.08 4.82 1.98
CA ALA A 354 18.74 5.93 2.88
C ALA A 354 17.90 6.99 2.14
N GLY A 355 16.94 7.60 2.87
CA GLY A 355 16.01 8.55 2.25
C GLY A 355 15.01 7.95 1.28
N PHE A 356 14.86 6.61 1.27
CA PHE A 356 13.94 5.91 0.35
C PHE A 356 14.31 6.07 -1.15
N GLU A 357 15.57 6.42 -1.43
CA GLU A 357 16.11 6.59 -2.77
C GLU A 357 16.34 5.23 -3.43
N SER A 358 15.96 5.14 -4.70
CA SER A 358 16.21 3.94 -5.51
C SER A 358 17.63 3.93 -6.11
N SER A 359 17.94 2.91 -6.93
CA SER A 359 19.17 2.89 -7.75
C SER A 359 19.22 4.02 -8.79
N VAL A 360 18.08 4.64 -9.11
CA VAL A 360 18.02 5.85 -9.95
C VAL A 360 18.13 7.07 -9.03
N PRO A 361 19.22 7.85 -9.11
CA PRO A 361 19.45 9.00 -8.25
C PRO A 361 18.29 10.02 -8.33
N GLY A 362 17.80 10.47 -7.17
CA GLY A 362 16.70 11.42 -7.09
C GLY A 362 15.31 10.81 -7.23
N LEU A 363 15.18 9.49 -7.53
CA LEU A 363 13.90 8.81 -7.60
C LEU A 363 13.64 8.02 -6.29
N HIS A 364 12.62 8.42 -5.56
CA HIS A 364 12.26 7.88 -4.25
C HIS A 364 10.90 7.17 -4.30
N PHE A 365 10.74 6.11 -3.49
CA PHE A 365 9.46 5.38 -3.36
C PHE A 365 9.04 5.28 -1.91
N LEU A 366 7.78 5.62 -1.63
CA LEU A 366 7.20 5.57 -0.29
C LEU A 366 6.00 4.63 -0.22
N GLY A 367 5.62 4.29 1.01
CA GLY A 367 4.50 3.38 1.24
C GLY A 367 4.85 1.92 0.95
N ALA A 368 3.90 1.15 0.45
CA ALA A 368 4.04 -0.28 0.21
C ALA A 368 5.27 -0.68 -0.63
N PRO A 369 5.70 0.06 -1.66
CA PRO A 369 6.94 -0.22 -2.38
C PRO A 369 8.19 -0.24 -1.51
N ALA A 370 8.21 0.51 -0.41
CA ALA A 370 9.35 0.55 0.51
C ALA A 370 9.40 -0.63 1.52
N ALA A 371 8.37 -1.48 1.54
CA ALA A 371 8.24 -2.52 2.56
C ALA A 371 9.31 -3.62 2.50
N GLU A 372 9.86 -3.94 1.34
CA GLU A 372 10.95 -4.93 1.22
C GLU A 372 12.24 -4.40 1.84
N SER A 373 12.54 -3.10 1.66
CA SER A 373 13.76 -2.47 2.18
C SER A 373 13.65 -2.07 3.65
N PHE A 374 12.48 -1.55 4.10
CA PHE A 374 12.33 -0.96 5.44
C PHE A 374 11.35 -1.71 6.37
N GLY A 375 10.74 -2.78 5.90
CA GLY A 375 9.86 -3.60 6.71
C GLY A 375 8.37 -3.29 6.54
N PRO A 376 7.51 -4.14 7.15
CA PRO A 376 6.07 -4.15 6.90
C PRO A 376 5.35 -2.88 7.39
N LEU A 377 5.93 -2.09 8.29
CA LEU A 377 5.37 -0.81 8.74
C LEU A 377 5.06 0.13 7.57
N MET A 378 5.86 0.06 6.49
CA MET A 378 5.68 0.87 5.29
C MET A 378 4.37 0.60 4.53
N ARG A 379 3.61 -0.42 4.89
CA ARG A 379 2.28 -0.71 4.31
C ARG A 379 1.12 -0.02 5.03
N PHE A 380 1.39 0.71 6.11
CA PHE A 380 0.39 1.28 7.02
C PHE A 380 0.59 2.77 7.19
N VAL A 381 -0.47 3.48 7.59
CA VAL A 381 -0.43 4.92 7.85
C VAL A 381 0.61 5.25 8.94
N ALA A 382 0.73 4.42 9.96
CA ALA A 382 1.74 4.56 11.02
C ALA A 382 3.19 4.65 10.50
N GLY A 383 3.47 4.17 9.28
CA GLY A 383 4.78 4.28 8.65
C GLY A 383 5.12 5.66 8.09
N THR A 384 4.14 6.55 7.96
CA THR A 384 4.32 7.88 7.35
C THR A 384 5.38 8.71 8.06
N GLY A 385 5.41 8.68 9.39
CA GLY A 385 6.38 9.45 10.17
C GLY A 385 7.83 9.02 9.99
N TYR A 386 8.08 7.71 9.93
CA TYR A 386 9.41 7.19 9.65
C TYR A 386 9.87 7.55 8.23
N ALA A 387 8.99 7.37 7.26
CA ALA A 387 9.30 7.62 5.86
C ALA A 387 9.54 9.11 5.58
N ALA A 388 8.65 9.98 6.04
CA ALA A 388 8.73 11.41 5.80
C ALA A 388 9.96 12.04 6.46
N ARG A 389 10.25 11.70 7.72
CA ARG A 389 11.47 12.18 8.41
C ARG A 389 12.74 11.69 7.72
N GLY A 390 12.81 10.40 7.36
CA GLY A 390 13.96 9.81 6.69
C GLY A 390 14.25 10.46 5.34
N LEU A 391 13.22 10.70 4.54
CA LEU A 391 13.34 11.37 3.25
C LEU A 391 13.75 12.85 3.42
N ALA A 392 13.08 13.60 4.30
CA ALA A 392 13.37 15.00 4.52
C ALA A 392 14.82 15.21 5.00
N HIS A 393 15.30 14.35 5.90
CA HIS A 393 16.70 14.36 6.34
C HIS A 393 17.68 14.12 5.18
N ALA A 394 17.42 13.08 4.36
CA ALA A 394 18.29 12.75 3.24
C ALA A 394 18.33 13.86 2.18
N VAL A 395 17.20 14.47 1.86
CA VAL A 395 17.10 15.56 0.90
C VAL A 395 17.80 16.82 1.42
N LYS A 396 17.60 17.19 2.69
CA LYS A 396 18.19 18.40 3.30
C LYS A 396 19.71 18.31 3.41
N PHE A 397 20.25 17.16 3.81
CA PHE A 397 21.67 16.99 4.09
C PHE A 397 22.46 16.28 2.99
N GLY A 398 21.81 15.96 1.86
CA GLY A 398 22.49 15.36 0.71
C GLY A 398 23.05 13.96 1.02
N VAL A 399 22.49 13.23 1.98
CA VAL A 399 22.96 11.90 2.38
C VAL A 399 22.65 10.94 1.23
N ARG A 400 23.61 10.79 0.31
CA ARG A 400 23.62 9.69 -0.64
C ARG A 400 23.95 8.41 0.13
N GLY A 401 23.21 7.34 -0.11
CA GLY A 401 23.54 6.05 0.47
C GLY A 401 25.00 5.71 0.20
N SER A 402 25.78 5.48 1.24
CA SER A 402 27.17 5.11 1.15
C SER A 402 27.30 3.78 0.39
N GLY A 403 27.77 3.86 -0.86
CA GLY A 403 28.16 2.71 -1.63
C GLY A 403 27.57 2.64 -3.04
N PHE A 404 27.95 3.53 -3.93
CA PHE A 404 28.15 3.20 -5.33
C PHE A 404 28.89 4.39 -6.00
N GLU A 405 30.20 4.25 -6.18
CA GLU A 405 30.91 4.96 -7.23
C GLU A 405 30.35 4.48 -8.57
N VAL A 406 29.73 5.37 -9.32
CA VAL A 406 29.43 5.13 -10.72
C VAL A 406 30.77 5.07 -11.45
N ARG A 407 31.27 3.85 -11.71
CA ARG A 407 32.30 3.66 -12.72
C ARG A 407 31.71 4.15 -14.04
N ARG A 408 32.16 5.28 -14.51
CA ARG A 408 32.06 5.67 -15.91
C ARG A 408 32.88 4.68 -16.73
N THR A 409 32.26 3.61 -17.22
CA THR A 409 32.87 2.76 -18.25
C THR A 409 32.58 3.41 -19.60
N GLY A 410 33.44 4.38 -19.94
CA GLY A 410 33.73 4.67 -21.31
C GLY A 410 34.95 3.83 -21.68
N SER A 411 34.77 2.65 -22.22
CA SER A 411 35.72 1.96 -23.10
C SER A 411 34.98 0.78 -23.77
N ALA A 412 35.18 0.70 -25.07
CA ALA A 412 34.63 -0.31 -25.97
C ALA A 412 34.97 -1.75 -25.53
N PRO A 413 34.16 -2.74 -25.90
CA PRO A 413 34.45 -4.13 -25.59
C PRO A 413 35.70 -4.60 -26.35
N PRO A 414 36.58 -5.41 -25.73
CA PRO A 414 37.67 -6.02 -26.43
C PRO A 414 37.16 -7.12 -27.39
N GLU A 415 37.69 -7.13 -28.60
CA GLU A 415 37.49 -8.17 -29.59
C GLU A 415 37.82 -9.57 -29.05
N LEU A 416 36.93 -10.52 -29.31
CA LEU A 416 37.11 -11.92 -29.07
C LEU A 416 38.16 -12.47 -30.06
N VAL A 417 39.39 -12.68 -29.57
CA VAL A 417 40.37 -13.48 -30.27
C VAL A 417 40.13 -14.93 -29.92
N SER A 418 39.71 -15.74 -30.90
CA SER A 418 39.65 -17.20 -30.80
C SER A 418 41.05 -17.81 -30.74
N PRO A 419 41.36 -18.71 -29.84
CA PRO A 419 42.52 -19.60 -29.99
C PRO A 419 42.09 -20.92 -30.65
N ASN A 420 42.41 -21.10 -31.93
CA ASN A 420 42.59 -22.42 -32.52
C ASN A 420 43.71 -23.14 -31.80
N ARG A 421 43.40 -24.29 -31.25
CA ARG A 421 44.43 -25.26 -30.82
C ARG A 421 44.13 -26.62 -31.45
N GLU A 422 44.97 -26.92 -32.47
CA GLU A 422 45.07 -28.24 -33.11
C GLU A 422 45.40 -29.33 -32.08
N LEU A 423 44.63 -30.39 -32.12
CA LEU A 423 44.94 -31.66 -31.51
C LEU A 423 45.90 -32.44 -32.41
N ARG A 424 47.07 -32.77 -31.94
CA ARG A 424 47.90 -33.89 -32.46
C ARG A 424 47.98 -34.95 -31.38
N THR A 425 47.53 -36.13 -31.75
CA THR A 425 47.81 -37.41 -31.10
C THR A 425 49.19 -37.93 -31.56
N PRO A 426 49.84 -38.81 -30.80
CA PRO A 426 49.71 -40.25 -30.99
C PRO A 426 48.99 -40.98 -29.86
#